data_d48818caee6e076bb1fb0cf3dfca3f89
#
_entry.id   d48818caee6e076bb1fb0cf3dfca3f89
#
_cell.length_a   1.000
_cell.length_b   1.000
_cell.length_c   1.000
_cell.angle_alpha   90.00
_cell.angle_beta   90.00
_cell.angle_gamma   90.00
#
_symmetry.space_group_name_H-M   'P 1'
#
loop_
_entity.id
_entity.type
_entity.pdbx_description
1 polymer ?
#
loop_
_entity_poly.entity_id
_entity_poly.type
_entity_poly.pdbx_seq_one_letter_code
_entity_poly.pdbx_strand_id
1 'polypeptide(L)'
;MSSTQTTPDQPAPAHAATGNHCIVCEANDAAPLYPGILRCRACGYVFADMRLTDEELFKLYNEEFFTGAEFSDYAADAKFFRKNFALRLRELDKFLDPARHRRLLEIGCAYGFFLDVARDRFARVEGIDITDAGTRYAREELKLDVVQADFIAHDYGAQKFDVVCMWDTIEHLREPQTYIEKIAAHTNSGALLALTTGDIESLNARLRQDKWRLIHPPTHLHYFSPKSIARLLDAHGFDVIYNRYCGFYRSIGNMAYNVLVLRQQQPALYRPLERLGIGGLGFYLNLYDIMYVIARRR
;
A
#
# COMPACT_ATOMS: atom_id res chain seq x y z
N MET A 1 9.49 19.87 -43.69
CA MET A 1 8.62 19.04 -42.84
C MET A 1 9.48 17.87 -42.36
N SER A 2 10.06 18.04 -41.20
CA SER A 2 10.97 17.04 -40.60
C SER A 2 10.23 16.38 -39.45
N SER A 3 9.90 15.11 -39.59
CA SER A 3 9.25 14.27 -38.59
C SER A 3 10.30 13.78 -37.61
N THR A 4 10.30 14.31 -36.42
CA THR A 4 11.05 13.77 -35.27
C THR A 4 10.37 12.51 -34.79
N GLN A 5 10.99 11.36 -35.09
CA GLN A 5 10.67 10.07 -34.47
C GLN A 5 11.14 10.10 -33.02
N THR A 6 10.21 9.99 -32.10
CA THR A 6 10.48 9.69 -30.66
C THR A 6 10.90 8.23 -30.56
N THR A 7 12.13 7.98 -30.14
CA THR A 7 12.65 6.67 -29.76
C THR A 7 11.89 6.15 -28.56
N PRO A 8 11.52 4.85 -28.51
CA PRO A 8 10.90 4.26 -27.33
C PRO A 8 11.89 4.20 -26.18
N ASP A 9 11.40 4.57 -25.00
CA ASP A 9 12.10 4.60 -23.72
C ASP A 9 12.80 3.26 -23.45
N GLN A 10 14.08 3.33 -23.10
CA GLN A 10 14.84 2.15 -22.68
C GLN A 10 14.34 1.73 -21.30
N PRO A 11 14.09 0.43 -21.06
CA PRO A 11 13.75 -0.04 -19.73
C PRO A 11 14.92 0.24 -18.77
N ALA A 12 14.59 0.71 -17.56
CA ALA A 12 15.53 0.92 -16.49
C ALA A 12 16.36 -0.38 -16.23
N PRO A 13 17.62 -0.27 -15.81
CA PRO A 13 18.47 -1.43 -15.60
C PRO A 13 17.84 -2.37 -14.59
N ALA A 14 17.72 -3.65 -14.96
CA ALA A 14 17.24 -4.71 -14.10
C ALA A 14 18.09 -4.75 -12.81
N HIS A 15 17.52 -4.36 -11.69
CA HIS A 15 18.19 -4.50 -10.41
C HIS A 15 18.36 -5.98 -10.09
N ALA A 16 19.60 -6.40 -9.86
CA ALA A 16 19.94 -7.75 -9.44
C ALA A 16 19.21 -8.09 -8.13
N ALA A 17 18.69 -9.33 -8.03
CA ALA A 17 18.06 -9.83 -6.82
C ALA A 17 18.90 -9.45 -5.58
N THR A 18 18.36 -8.59 -4.73
CA THR A 18 19.02 -8.18 -3.49
C THR A 18 18.98 -9.39 -2.55
N GLY A 19 20.04 -10.18 -2.54
CA GLY A 19 20.26 -11.24 -1.55
C GLY A 19 20.04 -10.69 -0.13
N ASN A 20 20.35 -11.44 0.91
CA ASN A 20 20.15 -11.21 2.36
C ASN A 20 20.36 -9.76 2.91
N HIS A 21 20.31 -8.73 2.06
CA HIS A 21 20.51 -7.33 2.44
C HIS A 21 19.28 -6.74 3.14
N CYS A 22 19.48 -6.20 4.33
CA CYS A 22 18.45 -5.60 5.14
C CYS A 22 18.28 -4.10 4.81
N ILE A 23 17.18 -3.69 4.23
CA ILE A 23 16.89 -2.29 3.87
C ILE A 23 16.75 -1.34 5.09
N VAL A 24 16.64 -1.88 6.32
CA VAL A 24 16.45 -1.10 7.55
C VAL A 24 17.77 -0.79 8.27
N CYS A 25 18.77 -1.68 8.16
CA CYS A 25 20.05 -1.52 8.87
C CYS A 25 21.27 -1.84 8.02
N GLU A 26 21.08 -2.11 6.73
CA GLU A 26 22.13 -2.38 5.73
C GLU A 26 22.97 -3.65 6.00
N ALA A 27 22.63 -4.42 7.03
CA ALA A 27 23.33 -5.67 7.34
C ALA A 27 23.00 -6.75 6.30
N ASN A 28 24.01 -7.57 5.97
CA ASN A 28 23.89 -8.74 5.07
C ASN A 28 23.80 -10.05 5.84
N ASP A 29 23.21 -10.04 7.04
CA ASP A 29 23.06 -11.19 7.91
C ASP A 29 21.59 -11.42 8.23
N ALA A 30 20.96 -12.31 7.45
CA ALA A 30 19.59 -12.73 7.66
C ALA A 30 19.49 -14.26 7.79
N ALA A 31 18.52 -14.72 8.55
CA ALA A 31 18.23 -16.13 8.75
C ALA A 31 16.78 -16.46 8.37
N PRO A 32 16.49 -17.68 7.91
CA PRO A 32 15.14 -18.14 7.68
C PRO A 32 14.26 -18.00 8.94
N LEU A 33 13.08 -17.40 8.76
CA LEU A 33 12.06 -17.32 9.80
C LEU A 33 10.90 -18.27 9.50
N TYR A 34 10.39 -18.22 8.27
CA TYR A 34 9.36 -19.10 7.71
C TYR A 34 9.76 -19.50 6.28
N PRO A 35 9.10 -20.46 5.63
CA PRO A 35 9.36 -20.77 4.23
C PRO A 35 9.27 -19.50 3.36
N GLY A 36 10.35 -19.15 2.65
CA GLY A 36 10.45 -17.96 1.81
C GLY A 36 10.50 -16.61 2.53
N ILE A 37 10.64 -16.60 3.88
CA ILE A 37 10.70 -15.39 4.69
C ILE A 37 11.97 -15.40 5.54
N LEU A 38 12.69 -14.29 5.51
CA LEU A 38 13.93 -14.06 6.22
C LEU A 38 13.74 -13.05 7.36
N ARG A 39 14.58 -13.16 8.39
CA ARG A 39 14.71 -12.18 9.46
C ARG A 39 16.15 -11.69 9.56
N CYS A 40 16.37 -10.41 9.51
CA CYS A 40 17.66 -9.79 9.78
C CYS A 40 18.09 -10.07 11.22
N ARG A 41 19.29 -10.63 11.41
CA ARG A 41 19.82 -10.93 12.76
C ARG A 41 20.25 -9.69 13.52
N ALA A 42 20.64 -8.62 12.80
CA ALA A 42 21.11 -7.39 13.42
C ALA A 42 19.97 -6.53 13.98
N CYS A 43 18.83 -6.39 13.25
CA CYS A 43 17.75 -5.47 13.66
C CYS A 43 16.38 -6.13 13.84
N GLY A 44 16.23 -7.40 13.48
CA GLY A 44 14.97 -8.13 13.60
C GLY A 44 13.96 -7.88 12.48
N TYR A 45 14.27 -7.03 11.50
CA TYR A 45 13.41 -6.77 10.34
C TYR A 45 13.15 -8.05 9.54
N VAL A 46 11.91 -8.22 9.07
CA VAL A 46 11.44 -9.42 8.35
C VAL A 46 11.07 -9.07 6.92
N PHE A 47 11.50 -9.88 5.97
CA PHE A 47 11.28 -9.67 4.54
C PHE A 47 11.24 -10.98 3.77
N ALA A 48 10.65 -10.97 2.57
CA ALA A 48 10.61 -12.14 1.69
C ALA A 48 12.01 -12.43 1.09
N ASP A 49 12.35 -13.71 0.96
CA ASP A 49 13.48 -14.17 0.14
C ASP A 49 13.11 -14.02 -1.33
N MET A 50 13.28 -12.80 -1.83
CA MET A 50 12.78 -12.43 -3.13
C MET A 50 13.74 -12.83 -4.24
N ARG A 51 13.19 -13.56 -5.23
CA ARG A 51 13.92 -14.04 -6.42
C ARG A 51 13.29 -13.60 -7.74
N LEU A 52 12.14 -12.91 -7.67
CA LEU A 52 11.44 -12.42 -8.85
C LEU A 52 12.10 -11.18 -9.43
N THR A 53 12.08 -11.05 -10.75
CA THR A 53 12.43 -9.82 -11.47
C THR A 53 11.33 -8.77 -11.33
N ASP A 54 11.61 -7.50 -11.69
CA ASP A 54 10.60 -6.45 -11.70
C ASP A 54 9.45 -6.79 -12.65
N GLU A 55 9.75 -7.34 -13.83
CA GLU A 55 8.72 -7.75 -14.80
C GLU A 55 7.80 -8.83 -14.23
N GLU A 56 8.33 -9.80 -13.49
CA GLU A 56 7.53 -10.84 -12.84
C GLU A 56 6.67 -10.28 -11.71
N LEU A 57 7.18 -9.32 -10.93
CA LEU A 57 6.38 -8.62 -9.92
C LEU A 57 5.26 -7.79 -10.55
N PHE A 58 5.54 -7.01 -11.60
CA PHE A 58 4.50 -6.22 -12.28
C PHE A 58 3.37 -7.09 -12.85
N LYS A 59 3.68 -8.29 -13.32
CA LYS A 59 2.66 -9.23 -13.80
C LYS A 59 1.68 -9.69 -12.72
N LEU A 60 2.05 -9.60 -11.43
CA LEU A 60 1.15 -9.94 -10.32
C LEU A 60 0.06 -8.88 -10.09
N TYR A 61 0.27 -7.64 -10.57
CA TYR A 61 -0.67 -6.51 -10.40
C TYR A 61 -1.49 -6.23 -11.67
N ASN A 62 -1.85 -7.27 -12.40
CA ASN A 62 -2.74 -7.19 -13.56
C ASN A 62 -4.21 -6.99 -13.15
N GLU A 63 -5.13 -6.95 -14.15
CA GLU A 63 -6.56 -6.80 -13.90
C GLU A 63 -7.14 -7.88 -12.97
N GLU A 64 -6.59 -9.10 -12.98
CA GLU A 64 -7.03 -10.20 -12.13
C GLU A 64 -6.81 -9.93 -10.65
N PHE A 65 -5.84 -9.10 -10.28
CA PHE A 65 -5.63 -8.67 -8.89
C PHE A 65 -6.87 -7.95 -8.33
N PHE A 66 -7.51 -7.10 -9.13
CA PHE A 66 -8.70 -6.34 -8.73
C PHE A 66 -10.02 -7.07 -8.96
N THR A 67 -10.03 -8.12 -9.79
CA THR A 67 -11.24 -8.80 -10.25
C THR A 67 -11.10 -10.32 -10.15
N GLY A 68 -10.92 -10.86 -8.94
CA GLY A 68 -10.96 -12.31 -8.72
C GLY A 68 -9.80 -12.91 -7.93
N ALA A 69 -8.59 -12.35 -7.99
CA ALA A 69 -7.46 -12.89 -7.23
C ALA A 69 -7.49 -12.49 -5.75
N GLU A 70 -7.83 -11.25 -5.44
CA GLU A 70 -7.95 -10.74 -4.07
C GLU A 70 -9.33 -10.15 -3.74
N PHE A 71 -10.02 -9.62 -4.73
CA PHE A 71 -11.35 -9.02 -4.61
C PHE A 71 -12.31 -9.68 -5.59
N SER A 72 -13.55 -9.94 -5.17
CA SER A 72 -14.60 -10.40 -6.07
C SER A 72 -14.94 -9.33 -7.12
N ASP A 73 -15.03 -8.09 -6.67
CA ASP A 73 -15.19 -6.87 -7.46
C ASP A 73 -14.80 -5.68 -6.58
N TYR A 74 -13.69 -5.03 -6.90
CA TYR A 74 -13.16 -3.90 -6.13
C TYR A 74 -14.13 -2.70 -6.17
N ALA A 75 -14.76 -2.45 -7.31
CA ALA A 75 -15.70 -1.34 -7.46
C ALA A 75 -17.02 -1.59 -6.71
N ALA A 76 -17.49 -2.84 -6.62
CA ALA A 76 -18.70 -3.18 -5.87
C ALA A 76 -18.56 -2.91 -4.36
N ASP A 77 -17.35 -3.05 -3.81
CA ASP A 77 -17.05 -2.76 -2.41
C ASP A 77 -16.68 -1.29 -2.14
N ALA A 78 -16.79 -0.39 -3.13
CA ALA A 78 -16.43 1.03 -3.04
C ALA A 78 -16.97 1.74 -1.78
N LYS A 79 -18.20 1.40 -1.34
CA LYS A 79 -18.79 1.98 -0.13
C LYS A 79 -18.01 1.64 1.15
N PHE A 80 -17.40 0.44 1.21
CA PHE A 80 -16.60 0.02 2.37
C PHE A 80 -15.20 0.62 2.31
N PHE A 81 -14.59 0.70 1.11
CA PHE A 81 -13.35 1.41 0.92
C PHE A 81 -13.47 2.88 1.34
N ARG A 82 -14.50 3.59 0.86
CA ARG A 82 -14.75 4.99 1.27
C ARG A 82 -14.95 5.12 2.79
N LYS A 83 -15.68 4.21 3.43
CA LYS A 83 -15.81 4.20 4.90
C LYS A 83 -14.46 4.02 5.60
N ASN A 84 -13.62 3.10 5.11
CA ASN A 84 -12.29 2.86 5.66
C ASN A 84 -11.40 4.08 5.51
N PHE A 85 -11.38 4.67 4.32
CA PHE A 85 -10.60 5.87 4.04
C PHE A 85 -11.11 7.10 4.83
N ALA A 86 -12.41 7.22 5.05
CA ALA A 86 -12.96 8.25 5.92
C ALA A 86 -12.48 8.09 7.38
N LEU A 87 -12.31 6.85 7.88
CA LEU A 87 -11.69 6.61 9.19
C LEU A 87 -10.22 7.05 9.21
N ARG A 88 -9.45 6.72 8.17
CA ARG A 88 -8.04 7.12 8.05
C ARG A 88 -7.90 8.64 7.95
N LEU A 89 -8.71 9.27 7.11
CA LEU A 89 -8.72 10.73 6.97
C LEU A 89 -9.06 11.43 8.31
N ARG A 90 -10.05 10.93 9.04
CA ARG A 90 -10.42 11.46 10.37
C ARG A 90 -9.27 11.39 11.38
N GLU A 91 -8.45 10.33 11.33
CA GLU A 91 -7.26 10.26 12.19
C GLU A 91 -6.17 11.23 11.70
N LEU A 92 -5.96 11.32 10.38
CA LEU A 92 -5.02 12.26 9.76
C LEU A 92 -5.38 13.71 10.05
N ASP A 93 -6.66 14.06 10.01
CA ASP A 93 -7.19 15.40 10.30
C ASP A 93 -6.68 15.98 11.63
N LYS A 94 -6.39 15.14 12.64
CA LYS A 94 -5.87 15.56 13.94
C LYS A 94 -4.45 16.15 13.88
N PHE A 95 -3.74 15.91 12.81
CA PHE A 95 -2.34 16.33 12.58
C PHE A 95 -2.22 17.38 11.48
N LEU A 96 -3.30 17.61 10.71
CA LEU A 96 -3.33 18.59 9.64
C LEU A 96 -3.39 20.02 10.16
N ASP A 97 -2.62 20.88 9.55
CA ASP A 97 -2.74 22.34 9.61
C ASP A 97 -3.26 22.80 8.24
N PRO A 98 -4.50 23.27 8.11
CA PRO A 98 -5.10 23.65 6.82
C PRO A 98 -4.36 24.80 6.11
N ALA A 99 -3.60 25.62 6.84
CA ALA A 99 -2.79 26.68 6.26
C ALA A 99 -1.52 26.14 5.56
N ARG A 100 -1.02 25.01 6.01
CA ARG A 100 0.25 24.41 5.56
C ARG A 100 0.04 23.18 4.69
N HIS A 101 -0.89 22.29 5.06
CA HIS A 101 -1.11 21.00 4.41
C HIS A 101 -2.17 21.14 3.31
N ARG A 102 -1.76 21.65 2.15
CA ARG A 102 -2.66 22.00 1.05
C ARG A 102 -2.63 21.02 -0.12
N ARG A 103 -1.49 20.36 -0.34
CA ARG A 103 -1.29 19.43 -1.46
C ARG A 103 -1.03 18.02 -0.95
N LEU A 104 -1.88 17.10 -1.39
CA LEU A 104 -1.79 15.69 -1.06
C LEU A 104 -1.41 14.88 -2.29
N LEU A 105 -0.48 13.92 -2.10
CA LEU A 105 -0.17 12.86 -3.05
C LEU A 105 -0.51 11.50 -2.41
N GLU A 106 -1.24 10.65 -3.14
CA GLU A 106 -1.39 9.23 -2.79
C GLU A 106 -0.57 8.36 -3.75
N ILE A 107 0.33 7.55 -3.18
CA ILE A 107 1.13 6.56 -3.92
C ILE A 107 0.47 5.20 -3.77
N GLY A 108 0.20 4.52 -4.90
CA GLY A 108 -0.61 3.30 -4.91
C GLY A 108 -2.09 3.61 -4.75
N CYS A 109 -2.59 4.60 -5.49
CA CYS A 109 -3.96 5.11 -5.32
C CYS A 109 -5.05 4.19 -5.89
N ALA A 110 -4.70 3.17 -6.66
CA ALA A 110 -5.65 2.24 -7.30
C ALA A 110 -6.84 2.97 -7.94
N TYR A 111 -8.07 2.68 -7.51
CA TYR A 111 -9.32 3.30 -7.99
C TYR A 111 -9.56 4.72 -7.44
N GLY A 112 -8.66 5.29 -6.65
CA GLY A 112 -8.73 6.66 -6.15
C GLY A 112 -9.77 6.91 -5.05
N PHE A 113 -10.28 5.89 -4.37
CA PHE A 113 -11.32 6.06 -3.35
C PHE A 113 -10.88 6.89 -2.14
N PHE A 114 -9.60 6.87 -1.78
CA PHE A 114 -9.11 7.76 -0.72
C PHE A 114 -9.04 9.21 -1.21
N LEU A 115 -8.53 9.45 -2.42
CA LEU A 115 -8.49 10.79 -3.02
C LEU A 115 -9.89 11.38 -3.16
N ASP A 116 -10.88 10.56 -3.55
CA ASP A 116 -12.29 10.96 -3.63
C ASP A 116 -12.85 11.42 -2.27
N VAL A 117 -12.52 10.71 -1.18
CA VAL A 117 -12.90 11.08 0.19
C VAL A 117 -12.13 12.32 0.67
N ALA A 118 -10.87 12.48 0.25
CA ALA A 118 -9.98 13.53 0.73
C ALA A 118 -10.10 14.86 -0.03
N ARG A 119 -10.69 14.87 -1.24
CA ARG A 119 -10.65 16.03 -2.16
C ARG A 119 -11.13 17.35 -1.56
N ASP A 120 -12.09 17.31 -0.65
CA ASP A 120 -12.64 18.53 -0.03
C ASP A 120 -11.81 19.04 1.15
N ARG A 121 -10.77 18.30 1.55
CA ARG A 121 -9.88 18.65 2.67
C ARG A 121 -8.60 19.36 2.22
N PHE A 122 -8.23 19.21 0.97
CA PHE A 122 -6.98 19.74 0.42
C PHE A 122 -7.27 20.67 -0.75
N ALA A 123 -6.40 21.65 -1.00
CA ALA A 123 -6.50 22.49 -2.18
C ALA A 123 -6.25 21.70 -3.47
N ARG A 124 -5.44 20.64 -3.38
CA ARG A 124 -5.17 19.72 -4.48
C ARG A 124 -4.88 18.31 -3.95
N VAL A 125 -5.50 17.33 -4.57
CA VAL A 125 -5.21 15.90 -4.37
C VAL A 125 -4.74 15.31 -5.68
N GLU A 126 -3.65 14.54 -5.63
CA GLU A 126 -3.02 13.90 -6.78
C GLU A 126 -2.75 12.44 -6.44
N GLY A 127 -2.84 11.56 -7.43
CA GLY A 127 -2.54 10.13 -7.25
C GLY A 127 -1.57 9.60 -8.28
N ILE A 128 -0.86 8.54 -7.91
CA ILE A 128 -0.03 7.78 -8.83
C ILE A 128 -0.18 6.29 -8.55
N ASP A 129 -0.35 5.51 -9.60
CA ASP A 129 -0.44 4.05 -9.53
C ASP A 129 0.09 3.42 -10.83
N ILE A 130 0.61 2.20 -10.74
CA ILE A 130 1.12 1.45 -11.91
C ILE A 130 0.00 0.80 -12.72
N THR A 131 -1.19 0.63 -12.13
CA THR A 131 -2.28 -0.15 -12.71
C THR A 131 -3.15 0.68 -13.66
N ASP A 132 -3.41 0.15 -14.87
CA ASP A 132 -4.26 0.83 -15.86
C ASP A 132 -5.72 0.90 -15.41
N ALA A 133 -6.29 -0.24 -14.99
CA ALA A 133 -7.72 -0.31 -14.62
C ALA A 133 -8.08 0.66 -13.48
N GLY A 134 -7.24 0.71 -12.42
CA GLY A 134 -7.44 1.60 -11.28
C GLY A 134 -7.35 3.06 -11.68
N THR A 135 -6.26 3.46 -12.34
CA THR A 135 -6.04 4.86 -12.74
C THR A 135 -7.06 5.36 -13.76
N ARG A 136 -7.47 4.50 -14.69
CA ARG A 136 -8.54 4.80 -15.64
C ARG A 136 -9.86 5.10 -14.92
N TYR A 137 -10.29 4.21 -14.00
CA TYR A 137 -11.46 4.42 -13.18
C TYR A 137 -11.40 5.75 -12.39
N ALA A 138 -10.27 6.00 -11.72
CA ALA A 138 -10.07 7.22 -10.95
C ALA A 138 -10.21 8.49 -11.82
N ARG A 139 -9.65 8.47 -13.03
CA ARG A 139 -9.77 9.61 -13.98
C ARG A 139 -11.14 9.73 -14.59
N GLU A 140 -11.69 8.61 -15.09
CA GLU A 140 -12.91 8.65 -15.92
C GLU A 140 -14.19 8.70 -15.09
N GLU A 141 -14.25 7.96 -13.96
CA GLU A 141 -15.45 7.91 -13.13
C GLU A 141 -15.43 8.94 -12.00
N LEU A 142 -14.27 9.08 -11.32
CA LEU A 142 -14.17 9.98 -10.16
C LEU A 142 -13.64 11.37 -10.52
N LYS A 143 -13.17 11.58 -11.77
CA LYS A 143 -12.61 12.87 -12.25
C LYS A 143 -11.44 13.37 -11.37
N LEU A 144 -10.57 12.45 -10.97
CA LEU A 144 -9.40 12.72 -10.14
C LEU A 144 -8.16 12.98 -11.01
N ASP A 145 -7.22 13.73 -10.46
CA ASP A 145 -5.89 13.97 -11.04
C ASP A 145 -4.96 12.80 -10.67
N VAL A 146 -4.92 11.79 -11.53
CA VAL A 146 -4.18 10.55 -11.30
C VAL A 146 -3.30 10.22 -12.50
N VAL A 147 -2.05 9.86 -12.23
CA VAL A 147 -1.07 9.45 -13.24
C VAL A 147 -0.87 7.93 -13.17
N GLN A 148 -0.91 7.27 -14.33
CA GLN A 148 -0.47 5.88 -14.45
C GLN A 148 1.03 5.86 -14.73
N ALA A 149 1.81 5.59 -13.70
CA ALA A 149 3.27 5.49 -13.81
C ALA A 149 3.86 4.81 -12.57
N ASP A 150 5.10 4.36 -12.69
CA ASP A 150 5.94 4.04 -11.53
C ASP A 150 6.34 5.33 -10.82
N PHE A 151 6.12 5.38 -9.50
CA PHE A 151 6.44 6.56 -8.68
C PHE A 151 7.93 6.92 -8.75
N ILE A 152 8.83 5.92 -8.78
CA ILE A 152 10.28 6.16 -8.82
C ILE A 152 10.70 6.75 -10.17
N ALA A 153 10.12 6.27 -11.26
CA ALA A 153 10.44 6.73 -12.61
C ALA A 153 9.78 8.08 -12.95
N HIS A 154 8.63 8.43 -12.33
CA HIS A 154 7.90 9.64 -12.63
C HIS A 154 8.64 10.91 -12.17
N ASP A 155 8.81 11.88 -13.07
CA ASP A 155 9.45 13.17 -12.75
C ASP A 155 8.43 14.20 -12.26
N TYR A 156 8.54 14.57 -10.98
CA TYR A 156 7.74 15.65 -10.38
C TYR A 156 8.40 17.03 -10.52
N GLY A 157 9.58 17.14 -11.14
CA GLY A 157 10.34 18.40 -11.23
C GLY A 157 10.55 19.05 -9.85
N ALA A 158 10.24 20.33 -9.73
CA ALA A 158 10.34 21.08 -8.48
C ALA A 158 9.12 20.96 -7.56
N GLN A 159 8.17 20.09 -7.90
CA GLN A 159 6.92 19.94 -7.15
C GLN A 159 7.17 19.43 -5.72
N LYS A 160 6.46 20.00 -4.75
CA LYS A 160 6.47 19.57 -3.35
C LYS A 160 5.06 19.24 -2.89
N PHE A 161 4.97 18.25 -2.01
CA PHE A 161 3.75 17.81 -1.36
C PHE A 161 3.80 18.09 0.13
N ASP A 162 2.65 18.42 0.71
CA ASP A 162 2.53 18.68 2.13
C ASP A 162 2.10 17.44 2.90
N VAL A 163 1.39 16.54 2.20
CA VAL A 163 0.95 15.25 2.73
C VAL A 163 1.16 14.20 1.66
N VAL A 164 1.80 13.09 2.03
CA VAL A 164 1.93 11.90 1.17
C VAL A 164 1.28 10.72 1.89
N CYS A 165 0.48 9.95 1.16
CA CYS A 165 -0.21 8.77 1.69
C CYS A 165 0.18 7.50 0.93
N MET A 166 0.28 6.38 1.66
CA MET A 166 0.42 5.02 1.14
C MET A 166 -0.45 4.07 1.97
N TRP A 167 -1.53 3.55 1.39
CA TRP A 167 -2.45 2.67 2.11
C TRP A 167 -2.27 1.23 1.68
N ASP A 168 -1.74 0.40 2.59
CA ASP A 168 -1.46 -1.01 2.32
C ASP A 168 -0.64 -1.18 1.01
N THR A 169 0.42 -0.36 0.85
CA THR A 169 1.25 -0.24 -0.36
C THR A 169 2.73 -0.54 -0.08
N ILE A 170 3.27 -0.04 1.02
CA ILE A 170 4.72 -0.07 1.31
C ILE A 170 5.27 -1.50 1.39
N GLU A 171 4.48 -2.47 1.83
CA GLU A 171 4.84 -3.88 1.91
C GLU A 171 5.00 -4.57 0.56
N HIS A 172 4.46 -3.98 -0.49
CA HIS A 172 4.50 -4.49 -1.85
C HIS A 172 5.66 -3.95 -2.68
N LEU A 173 6.27 -2.84 -2.24
CA LEU A 173 7.34 -2.18 -2.97
C LEU A 173 8.62 -3.02 -2.89
N ARG A 174 9.38 -3.12 -3.99
CA ARG A 174 10.66 -3.84 -4.00
C ARG A 174 11.68 -3.15 -3.08
N GLU A 175 11.79 -1.85 -3.20
CA GLU A 175 12.76 -1.01 -2.49
C GLU A 175 12.06 0.16 -1.79
N PRO A 176 11.29 -0.09 -0.70
CA PRO A 176 10.53 0.95 -0.02
C PRO A 176 11.39 2.10 0.49
N GLN A 177 12.69 1.87 0.78
CA GLN A 177 13.62 2.93 1.17
C GLN A 177 13.80 3.98 0.08
N THR A 178 13.85 3.59 -1.20
CA THR A 178 13.97 4.53 -2.33
C THR A 178 12.71 5.37 -2.51
N TYR A 179 11.54 4.79 -2.22
CA TYR A 179 10.28 5.53 -2.19
C TYR A 179 10.28 6.58 -1.08
N ILE A 180 10.71 6.21 0.15
CA ILE A 180 10.78 7.16 1.27
C ILE A 180 11.81 8.26 0.99
N GLU A 181 12.96 7.94 0.39
CA GLU A 181 13.96 8.92 -0.04
C GLU A 181 13.37 9.91 -1.06
N LYS A 182 12.68 9.42 -2.09
CA LYS A 182 12.03 10.28 -3.08
C LYS A 182 10.91 11.13 -2.46
N ILE A 183 10.12 10.58 -1.55
CA ILE A 183 9.12 11.34 -0.78
C ILE A 183 9.81 12.45 0.01
N ALA A 184 10.93 12.17 0.69
CA ALA A 184 11.71 13.18 1.41
C ALA A 184 12.23 14.30 0.50
N ALA A 185 12.67 13.94 -0.72
CA ALA A 185 13.10 14.92 -1.73
C ALA A 185 11.95 15.82 -2.23
N HIS A 186 10.71 15.30 -2.24
CA HIS A 186 9.52 16.03 -2.71
C HIS A 186 8.61 16.55 -1.58
N THR A 187 9.14 16.67 -0.36
CA THR A 187 8.43 17.25 0.79
C THR A 187 9.29 18.31 1.48
N ASN A 188 8.65 19.26 2.17
CA ASN A 188 9.32 20.24 3.01
C ASN A 188 9.22 19.85 4.48
N SER A 189 10.05 20.48 5.35
CA SER A 189 9.95 20.31 6.79
C SER A 189 8.51 20.58 7.29
N GLY A 190 8.01 19.70 8.12
CA GLY A 190 6.65 19.71 8.64
C GLY A 190 5.63 18.95 7.79
N ALA A 191 5.95 18.53 6.56
CA ALA A 191 5.08 17.67 5.76
C ALA A 191 4.81 16.33 6.47
N LEU A 192 3.67 15.73 6.15
CA LEU A 192 3.25 14.46 6.75
C LEU A 192 3.35 13.30 5.74
N LEU A 193 3.85 12.17 6.22
CA LEU A 193 3.74 10.88 5.55
C LEU A 193 2.80 10.00 6.37
N ALA A 194 1.70 9.55 5.77
CA ALA A 194 0.72 8.68 6.41
C ALA A 194 0.64 7.35 5.65
N LEU A 195 0.74 6.23 6.37
CA LEU A 195 0.68 4.91 5.75
C LEU A 195 0.00 3.88 6.64
N THR A 196 -0.52 2.81 5.99
CA THR A 196 -0.92 1.58 6.68
C THR A 196 -0.10 0.41 6.18
N THR A 197 0.21 -0.53 7.08
CA THR A 197 0.87 -1.80 6.77
C THR A 197 0.70 -2.80 7.91
N GLY A 198 0.97 -4.08 7.65
CA GLY A 198 0.91 -5.13 8.66
C GLY A 198 1.97 -5.00 9.74
N ASP A 199 1.64 -5.44 10.97
CA ASP A 199 2.58 -5.60 12.07
C ASP A 199 2.89 -7.08 12.32
N ILE A 200 4.08 -7.53 11.91
CA ILE A 200 4.57 -8.91 12.11
C ILE A 200 4.79 -9.24 13.59
N GLU A 201 4.91 -8.23 14.45
CA GLU A 201 5.07 -8.40 15.90
C GLU A 201 3.75 -8.31 16.67
N SER A 202 2.62 -8.08 16.00
CA SER A 202 1.29 -8.08 16.61
C SER A 202 0.97 -9.42 17.28
N LEU A 203 0.08 -9.41 18.28
CA LEU A 203 -0.35 -10.63 18.92
C LEU A 203 -0.96 -11.63 17.94
N ASN A 204 -1.76 -11.13 16.97
CA ASN A 204 -2.35 -11.98 15.94
C ASN A 204 -1.29 -12.63 15.05
N ALA A 205 -0.27 -11.90 14.60
CA ALA A 205 0.84 -12.45 13.82
C ALA A 205 1.63 -13.49 14.60
N ARG A 206 1.98 -13.20 15.86
CA ARG A 206 2.73 -14.12 16.74
C ARG A 206 1.99 -15.43 16.99
N LEU A 207 0.67 -15.39 17.19
CA LEU A 207 -0.13 -16.59 17.42
C LEU A 207 -0.32 -17.43 16.16
N ARG A 208 -0.40 -16.79 14.99
CA ARG A 208 -0.63 -17.46 13.70
C ARG A 208 0.65 -17.86 12.98
N GLN A 209 1.76 -17.19 13.29
CA GLN A 209 3.07 -17.46 12.71
C GLN A 209 3.05 -17.41 11.16
N ASP A 210 3.53 -18.45 10.49
CA ASP A 210 3.51 -18.60 9.02
C ASP A 210 2.09 -18.63 8.40
N LYS A 211 1.07 -18.89 9.23
CA LYS A 211 -0.36 -18.86 8.83
C LYS A 211 -1.03 -17.51 9.02
N TRP A 212 -0.27 -16.50 9.44
CA TRP A 212 -0.81 -15.15 9.49
C TRP A 212 -1.20 -14.69 8.08
N ARG A 213 -2.41 -14.11 7.96
CA ARG A 213 -3.01 -13.79 6.64
C ARG A 213 -2.18 -12.85 5.77
N LEU A 214 -1.27 -12.08 6.37
CA LEU A 214 -0.38 -11.16 5.66
C LEU A 214 0.98 -11.78 5.28
N ILE A 215 1.27 -13.01 5.68
CA ILE A 215 2.37 -13.79 5.11
C ILE A 215 1.90 -14.28 3.74
N HIS A 216 2.20 -13.50 2.71
CA HIS A 216 1.67 -13.70 1.36
C HIS A 216 2.71 -13.41 0.27
N PRO A 217 3.91 -14.07 0.30
CA PRO A 217 4.86 -13.91 -0.78
C PRO A 217 4.30 -14.56 -2.07
N PRO A 218 4.57 -14.02 -3.25
CA PRO A 218 5.50 -12.93 -3.53
C PRO A 218 4.87 -11.53 -3.52
N THR A 219 3.59 -11.35 -3.22
CA THR A 219 2.96 -10.03 -3.25
C THR A 219 3.36 -9.16 -2.06
N HIS A 220 3.45 -9.73 -0.84
CA HIS A 220 4.01 -9.04 0.32
C HIS A 220 5.51 -9.35 0.45
N LEU A 221 6.34 -8.34 0.26
CA LEU A 221 7.80 -8.44 0.29
C LEU A 221 8.38 -8.02 1.63
N HIS A 222 7.67 -7.17 2.37
CA HIS A 222 8.13 -6.56 3.60
C HIS A 222 7.13 -6.76 4.73
N TYR A 223 7.63 -7.19 5.88
CA TYR A 223 6.85 -7.44 7.09
C TYR A 223 7.37 -6.53 8.19
N PHE A 224 6.78 -5.35 8.27
CA PHE A 224 7.21 -4.34 9.22
C PHE A 224 6.75 -4.65 10.65
N SER A 225 7.45 -4.06 11.61
CA SER A 225 7.02 -3.88 12.99
C SER A 225 7.05 -2.39 13.34
N PRO A 226 6.46 -1.96 14.45
CA PRO A 226 6.56 -0.56 14.91
C PRO A 226 8.01 -0.06 14.97
N LYS A 227 8.94 -0.93 15.38
CA LYS A 227 10.36 -0.59 15.49
C LYS A 227 11.03 -0.49 14.12
N SER A 228 10.78 -1.42 13.21
CA SER A 228 11.45 -1.43 11.89
C SER A 228 10.96 -0.30 10.99
N ILE A 229 9.64 -0.01 10.99
CA ILE A 229 9.10 1.10 10.21
C ILE A 229 9.60 2.46 10.76
N ALA A 230 9.63 2.63 12.09
CA ALA A 230 10.15 3.85 12.69
C ALA A 230 11.63 4.07 12.35
N ARG A 231 12.46 3.02 12.37
CA ARG A 231 13.87 3.10 12.02
C ARG A 231 14.07 3.44 10.53
N LEU A 232 13.28 2.84 9.65
CA LEU A 232 13.31 3.15 8.22
C LEU A 232 12.97 4.61 7.96
N LEU A 233 11.90 5.12 8.58
CA LEU A 233 11.44 6.49 8.43
C LEU A 233 12.44 7.50 9.02
N ASP A 234 13.01 7.21 10.20
CA ASP A 234 14.02 8.04 10.86
C ASP A 234 15.28 8.21 9.99
N ALA A 235 15.75 7.12 9.37
CA ALA A 235 16.93 7.15 8.48
C ALA A 235 16.74 8.11 7.29
N HIS A 236 15.48 8.37 6.87
CA HIS A 236 15.15 9.27 5.78
C HIS A 236 14.58 10.63 6.23
N GLY A 237 14.76 10.97 7.51
CA GLY A 237 14.41 12.29 8.04
C GLY A 237 12.93 12.48 8.35
N PHE A 238 12.23 11.43 8.76
CA PHE A 238 10.86 11.47 9.25
C PHE A 238 10.76 10.99 10.69
N ASP A 239 10.08 11.76 11.54
CA ASP A 239 9.78 11.38 12.92
C ASP A 239 8.37 10.79 13.00
N VAL A 240 8.24 9.57 13.50
CA VAL A 240 6.93 8.94 13.75
C VAL A 240 6.24 9.67 14.89
N ILE A 241 5.11 10.32 14.60
CA ILE A 241 4.30 11.08 15.57
C ILE A 241 3.02 10.36 15.97
N TYR A 242 2.63 9.32 15.23
CA TYR A 242 1.46 8.50 15.51
C TYR A 242 1.68 7.08 15.01
N ASN A 243 1.34 6.09 15.83
CA ASN A 243 1.28 4.68 15.45
C ASN A 243 0.20 3.99 16.29
N ARG A 244 -0.88 3.52 15.65
CA ARG A 244 -1.99 2.82 16.28
C ARG A 244 -2.52 1.74 15.34
N TYR A 245 -3.08 0.70 15.90
CA TYR A 245 -3.80 -0.30 15.10
C TYR A 245 -5.10 0.27 14.56
N CYS A 246 -5.36 0.01 13.30
CA CYS A 246 -6.61 0.35 12.63
C CYS A 246 -7.35 -0.90 12.17
N GLY A 247 -8.67 -0.80 12.11
CA GLY A 247 -9.53 -1.84 11.55
C GLY A 247 -10.16 -1.41 10.22
N PHE A 248 -11.00 -2.29 9.72
CA PHE A 248 -11.65 -2.13 8.43
C PHE A 248 -13.14 -2.46 8.53
N TYR A 249 -13.94 -1.74 7.77
CA TYR A 249 -15.25 -2.23 7.34
C TYR A 249 -15.04 -3.25 6.22
N ARG A 250 -15.68 -4.38 6.34
CA ARG A 250 -15.68 -5.44 5.31
C ARG A 250 -17.10 -5.85 5.00
N SER A 251 -17.37 -6.15 3.72
CA SER A 251 -18.64 -6.76 3.34
C SER A 251 -18.67 -8.23 3.73
N ILE A 252 -19.86 -8.71 4.11
CA ILE A 252 -20.10 -10.14 4.33
C ILE A 252 -19.85 -10.91 3.03
N GLY A 253 -20.24 -10.32 1.89
CA GLY A 253 -20.00 -10.90 0.56
C GLY A 253 -18.53 -11.16 0.29
N ASN A 254 -17.68 -10.15 0.43
CA ASN A 254 -16.25 -10.31 0.20
C ASN A 254 -15.61 -11.30 1.17
N MET A 255 -15.97 -11.26 2.45
CA MET A 255 -15.47 -12.24 3.41
C MET A 255 -15.89 -13.68 3.08
N ALA A 256 -17.15 -13.87 2.73
CA ALA A 256 -17.65 -15.18 2.35
C ALA A 256 -16.99 -15.67 1.05
N TYR A 257 -16.79 -14.80 0.07
CA TYR A 257 -16.07 -15.09 -1.17
C TYR A 257 -14.65 -15.58 -0.87
N ASN A 258 -13.88 -14.80 -0.09
CA ASN A 258 -12.52 -15.17 0.28
C ASN A 258 -12.42 -16.51 1.00
N VAL A 259 -13.38 -16.82 1.89
CA VAL A 259 -13.36 -18.07 2.65
C VAL A 259 -13.90 -19.23 1.80
N LEU A 260 -15.08 -19.08 1.21
CA LEU A 260 -15.79 -20.17 0.55
C LEU A 260 -15.26 -20.44 -0.86
N VAL A 261 -14.95 -19.39 -1.63
CA VAL A 261 -14.54 -19.52 -3.03
C VAL A 261 -13.02 -19.67 -3.12
N LEU A 262 -12.26 -18.71 -2.59
CA LEU A 262 -10.79 -18.70 -2.79
C LEU A 262 -10.08 -19.75 -1.92
N ARG A 263 -10.44 -19.88 -0.63
CA ARG A 263 -9.73 -20.80 0.27
C ARG A 263 -10.29 -22.23 0.25
N GLN A 264 -11.62 -22.36 0.30
CA GLN A 264 -12.26 -23.69 0.38
C GLN A 264 -12.65 -24.26 -0.98
N GLN A 265 -12.55 -23.46 -2.06
CA GLN A 265 -12.95 -23.85 -3.41
C GLN A 265 -14.39 -24.40 -3.51
N GLN A 266 -15.30 -23.85 -2.72
CA GLN A 266 -16.71 -24.25 -2.63
C GLN A 266 -17.65 -23.12 -3.08
N PRO A 267 -17.62 -22.69 -4.35
CA PRO A 267 -18.47 -21.60 -4.84
C PRO A 267 -19.97 -21.86 -4.72
N ALA A 268 -20.36 -23.14 -4.65
CA ALA A 268 -21.76 -23.51 -4.46
C ALA A 268 -22.35 -23.00 -3.13
N LEU A 269 -21.53 -22.89 -2.08
CA LEU A 269 -21.96 -22.35 -0.78
C LEU A 269 -22.05 -20.82 -0.77
N TYR A 270 -21.38 -20.15 -1.70
CA TYR A 270 -21.41 -18.69 -1.83
C TYR A 270 -22.68 -18.18 -2.55
N ARG A 271 -23.17 -18.92 -3.56
CA ARG A 271 -24.35 -18.55 -4.37
C ARG A 271 -25.61 -18.19 -3.56
N PRO A 272 -25.98 -18.90 -2.46
CA PRO A 272 -27.13 -18.52 -1.65
C PRO A 272 -26.98 -17.14 -1.01
N LEU A 273 -25.78 -16.76 -0.57
CA LEU A 273 -25.52 -15.45 0.04
C LEU A 273 -25.70 -14.29 -0.96
N GLU A 274 -25.27 -14.50 -2.21
CA GLU A 274 -25.52 -13.55 -3.31
C GLU A 274 -27.03 -13.38 -3.56
N ARG A 275 -27.77 -14.49 -3.69
CA ARG A 275 -29.22 -14.46 -3.95
C ARG A 275 -30.03 -13.78 -2.85
N LEU A 276 -29.61 -13.88 -1.61
CA LEU A 276 -30.27 -13.26 -0.47
C LEU A 276 -29.96 -11.78 -0.31
N GLY A 277 -29.03 -11.22 -1.14
CA GLY A 277 -28.62 -9.82 -1.06
C GLY A 277 -27.85 -9.44 0.24
N ILE A 278 -27.47 -10.43 1.06
CA ILE A 278 -26.80 -10.22 2.35
C ILE A 278 -25.36 -9.77 2.14
N GLY A 279 -24.78 -10.04 0.97
CA GLY A 279 -23.40 -9.69 0.63
C GLY A 279 -23.08 -8.20 0.79
N GLY A 280 -24.08 -7.33 0.60
CA GLY A 280 -23.96 -5.88 0.77
C GLY A 280 -23.93 -5.37 2.21
N LEU A 281 -24.20 -6.22 3.21
CA LEU A 281 -24.03 -5.87 4.62
C LEU A 281 -22.57 -5.89 5.00
N GLY A 282 -22.18 -5.06 5.95
CA GLY A 282 -20.78 -5.01 6.40
C GLY A 282 -20.67 -4.66 7.86
N PHE A 283 -19.54 -5.03 8.44
CA PHE A 283 -19.21 -4.77 9.82
C PHE A 283 -17.76 -4.29 9.95
N TYR A 284 -17.49 -3.60 11.05
CA TYR A 284 -16.13 -3.16 11.40
C TYR A 284 -15.39 -4.29 12.12
N LEU A 285 -14.17 -4.57 11.68
CA LEU A 285 -13.29 -5.56 12.28
C LEU A 285 -11.91 -4.94 12.52
N ASN A 286 -11.40 -5.02 13.74
CA ASN A 286 -10.02 -4.71 14.05
C ASN A 286 -9.35 -5.95 14.65
N LEU A 287 -8.39 -6.51 13.94
CA LEU A 287 -7.60 -7.67 14.40
C LEU A 287 -6.33 -7.23 15.14
N TYR A 288 -6.13 -5.92 15.31
CA TYR A 288 -4.96 -5.32 15.98
C TYR A 288 -3.64 -5.79 15.36
N ASP A 289 -3.61 -5.87 14.03
CA ASP A 289 -2.46 -6.35 13.26
C ASP A 289 -2.11 -5.49 12.03
N ILE A 290 -2.85 -4.38 11.81
CA ILE A 290 -2.54 -3.36 10.82
C ILE A 290 -2.20 -2.07 11.55
N MET A 291 -0.98 -1.57 11.35
CA MET A 291 -0.54 -0.28 11.83
C MET A 291 -1.05 0.83 10.92
N TYR A 292 -1.51 1.91 11.52
CA TYR A 292 -1.62 3.20 10.89
C TYR A 292 -0.53 4.11 11.47
N VAL A 293 0.40 4.50 10.63
CA VAL A 293 1.58 5.29 10.98
C VAL A 293 1.47 6.66 10.34
N ILE A 294 1.71 7.72 11.13
CA ILE A 294 1.90 9.08 10.62
C ILE A 294 3.27 9.54 11.07
N ALA A 295 4.07 10.04 10.13
CA ALA A 295 5.39 10.60 10.40
C ALA A 295 5.48 12.02 9.86
N ARG A 296 6.30 12.85 10.50
CA ARG A 296 6.52 14.24 10.13
C ARG A 296 7.93 14.42 9.57
N ARG A 297 8.05 15.12 8.47
CA ARG A 297 9.35 15.52 7.86
C ARG A 297 10.06 16.52 8.78
N ARG A 298 11.32 16.21 9.14
CA ARG A 298 12.20 17.12 9.90
C ARG A 298 12.56 18.37 9.13
#